data_7817f7a401827262be5b901b77115c2e
#
_entry.id   7817f7a401827262be5b901b77115c2e
#
_cell.length_a   1.000
_cell.length_b   1.000
_cell.length_c   1.000
_cell.angle_alpha   90.00
_cell.angle_beta   90.00
_cell.angle_gamma   90.00
#
_symmetry.space_group_name_H-M   'P 1'
#
loop_
_entity.id
_entity.type
_entity.pdbx_description
1 polymer ?
#
loop_
_entity_poly.entity_id
_entity_poly.type
_entity_poly.pdbx_seq_one_letter_code
_entity_poly.pdbx_strand_id
1 'polypeptide(L)'
;MGNIKFGAILPHTLLYGGVKRFFELGQSLKKLGNEFIIFTPEGSVTQWSAKYDIKIERLANINLIPLDVVFFTEKNFFEIVLNSNAKFKIFYHVREGDKVKHIIKNNEIITFGCSSNIVKYDKFWYNINAFPAFGGINLNIFKYKNLKSENKNEVIILAYGRIAEKRKGTKYIIKACEKLHKKNYPIKLILFDTPVNDKMSKAINNLKLGFPHEIILNYDVDKMNEVYYKADIFVSAEKRAGWANTVAEAMASGVPVIATKSGTKDLVINNFTGLIVKRNTRSIYNALKELIFNYEKRNTLPQNARKHVEQFDWNNLAKKIIDWYNNQK
;
A
#
# COMPACT_ATOMS: atom_id res chain seq x y z
N MET A 1 14.74 -22.39 -16.95
CA MET A 1 13.60 -21.49 -17.25
C MET A 1 14.18 -20.25 -17.94
N GLY A 2 13.58 -19.80 -19.06
CA GLY A 2 14.09 -18.62 -19.77
C GLY A 2 13.88 -17.35 -18.94
N ASN A 3 14.79 -16.37 -19.11
CA ASN A 3 14.71 -15.06 -18.51
C ASN A 3 13.50 -14.32 -19.08
N ILE A 4 12.46 -14.04 -18.28
CA ILE A 4 11.27 -13.32 -18.70
C ILE A 4 11.55 -11.82 -18.58
N LYS A 5 11.20 -11.05 -19.62
CA LYS A 5 11.37 -9.59 -19.65
C LYS A 5 10.07 -8.89 -19.31
N PHE A 6 9.98 -8.35 -18.12
CA PHE A 6 8.84 -7.57 -17.63
C PHE A 6 9.09 -6.08 -17.80
N GLY A 7 8.03 -5.34 -18.14
CA GLY A 7 8.00 -3.90 -18.12
C GLY A 7 6.83 -3.37 -17.27
N ALA A 8 6.96 -2.17 -16.70
CA ALA A 8 5.85 -1.46 -16.10
C ALA A 8 5.83 0.00 -16.54
N ILE A 9 4.68 0.51 -16.98
CA ILE A 9 4.51 1.92 -17.33
C ILE A 9 3.92 2.66 -16.14
N LEU A 10 4.64 3.69 -15.68
CA LEU A 10 4.27 4.53 -14.55
C LEU A 10 4.22 6.01 -14.99
N PRO A 11 3.34 6.82 -14.38
CA PRO A 11 3.24 8.24 -14.74
C PRO A 11 4.48 9.05 -14.31
N HIS A 12 5.18 8.59 -13.30
CA HIS A 12 6.36 9.23 -12.69
C HIS A 12 7.01 8.28 -11.68
N THR A 13 8.14 8.69 -11.10
CA THR A 13 8.84 7.98 -10.01
C THR A 13 8.63 8.60 -8.62
N LEU A 14 7.65 9.49 -8.42
CA LEU A 14 7.35 10.04 -7.10
C LEU A 14 6.82 8.95 -6.14
N LEU A 15 7.07 9.10 -4.84
CA LEU A 15 6.72 8.10 -3.83
C LEU A 15 5.20 8.04 -3.57
N TYR A 16 4.53 7.23 -4.36
CA TYR A 16 3.14 6.80 -4.17
C TYR A 16 3.06 5.30 -4.01
N GLY A 17 2.07 4.82 -3.28
CA GLY A 17 1.90 3.37 -3.04
C GLY A 17 1.74 2.53 -4.31
N GLY A 18 1.08 3.07 -5.35
CA GLY A 18 0.96 2.43 -6.66
C GLY A 18 2.29 2.36 -7.42
N VAL A 19 3.12 3.40 -7.31
CA VAL A 19 4.45 3.45 -7.91
C VAL A 19 5.41 2.51 -7.16
N LYS A 20 5.47 2.62 -5.81
CA LYS A 20 6.30 1.75 -4.96
C LYS A 20 6.03 0.26 -5.24
N ARG A 21 4.77 -0.11 -5.50
CA ARG A 21 4.39 -1.49 -5.84
C ARG A 21 5.25 -2.09 -6.97
N PHE A 22 5.47 -1.35 -8.05
CA PHE A 22 6.21 -1.87 -9.20
C PHE A 22 7.72 -1.93 -8.96
N PHE A 23 8.26 -1.08 -8.12
CA PHE A 23 9.65 -1.19 -7.69
C PHE A 23 9.86 -2.43 -6.82
N GLU A 24 9.00 -2.68 -5.85
CA GLU A 24 9.07 -3.87 -4.99
C GLU A 24 8.83 -5.17 -5.76
N LEU A 25 7.81 -5.21 -6.63
CA LEU A 25 7.53 -6.36 -7.49
C LEU A 25 8.70 -6.62 -8.46
N GLY A 26 9.21 -5.56 -9.10
CA GLY A 26 10.34 -5.67 -10.03
C GLY A 26 11.59 -6.18 -9.37
N GLN A 27 11.90 -5.70 -8.16
CA GLN A 27 13.03 -6.21 -7.38
C GLN A 27 12.87 -7.71 -7.05
N SER A 28 11.64 -8.15 -6.74
CA SER A 28 11.36 -9.56 -6.45
C SER A 28 11.44 -10.44 -7.70
N LEU A 29 10.96 -9.95 -8.85
CA LEU A 29 11.09 -10.65 -10.14
C LEU A 29 12.57 -10.78 -10.55
N LYS A 30 13.37 -9.73 -10.36
CA LYS A 30 14.82 -9.77 -10.62
C LYS A 30 15.55 -10.77 -9.72
N LYS A 31 15.22 -10.85 -8.44
CA LYS A 31 15.77 -11.85 -7.51
C LYS A 31 15.47 -13.29 -7.94
N LEU A 32 14.40 -13.50 -8.71
CA LEU A 32 14.02 -14.79 -9.28
C LEU A 32 14.59 -15.01 -10.70
N GLY A 33 15.58 -14.23 -11.13
CA GLY A 33 16.32 -14.42 -12.39
C GLY A 33 15.63 -13.84 -13.62
N ASN A 34 14.72 -12.85 -13.45
CA ASN A 34 14.04 -12.20 -14.55
C ASN A 34 14.53 -10.75 -14.72
N GLU A 35 14.22 -10.14 -15.86
CA GLU A 35 14.45 -8.72 -16.10
C GLU A 35 13.20 -7.91 -15.77
N PHE A 36 13.41 -6.70 -15.24
CA PHE A 36 12.32 -5.74 -14.99
C PHE A 36 12.75 -4.32 -15.32
N ILE A 37 11.93 -3.63 -16.11
CA ILE A 37 12.19 -2.27 -16.58
C ILE A 37 10.98 -1.40 -16.26
N ILE A 38 11.21 -0.22 -15.71
CA ILE A 38 10.16 0.78 -15.50
C ILE A 38 10.24 1.83 -16.60
N PHE A 39 9.11 2.12 -17.23
CA PHE A 39 8.97 3.17 -18.23
C PHE A 39 8.19 4.34 -17.64
N THR A 40 8.73 5.55 -17.77
CA THR A 40 8.03 6.79 -17.41
C THR A 40 8.16 7.80 -18.55
N PRO A 41 7.27 8.80 -18.67
CA PRO A 41 7.33 9.78 -19.77
C PRO A 41 8.74 10.36 -19.96
N GLU A 42 9.42 10.70 -18.89
CA GLU A 42 10.73 11.37 -18.92
C GLU A 42 11.93 10.44 -18.62
N GLY A 43 11.71 9.22 -18.13
CA GLY A 43 12.80 8.33 -17.67
C GLY A 43 13.52 8.85 -16.42
N SER A 44 12.89 9.72 -15.64
CA SER A 44 13.54 10.38 -14.51
C SER A 44 13.66 9.45 -13.29
N VAL A 45 14.76 9.56 -12.57
CA VAL A 45 15.08 8.81 -11.35
C VAL A 45 14.96 9.74 -10.14
N THR A 46 14.24 9.32 -9.11
CA THR A 46 14.19 10.03 -7.82
C THR A 46 15.11 9.38 -6.79
N GLN A 47 15.48 10.11 -5.74
CA GLN A 47 16.39 9.64 -4.71
C GLN A 47 15.97 8.28 -4.09
N TRP A 48 14.66 8.09 -3.84
CA TRP A 48 14.19 6.83 -3.27
C TRP A 48 14.16 5.69 -4.30
N SER A 49 13.84 6.00 -5.59
CA SER A 49 13.79 4.99 -6.65
C SER A 49 15.19 4.51 -7.06
N ALA A 50 16.21 5.37 -6.91
CA ALA A 50 17.60 5.03 -7.18
C ALA A 50 18.16 3.91 -6.28
N LYS A 51 17.48 3.62 -5.14
CA LYS A 51 17.85 2.53 -4.24
C LYS A 51 17.49 1.14 -4.77
N TYR A 52 16.61 1.07 -5.77
CA TYR A 52 16.24 -0.18 -6.41
C TYR A 52 17.14 -0.45 -7.59
N ASP A 53 17.64 -1.67 -7.72
CA ASP A 53 18.34 -2.14 -8.90
C ASP A 53 17.35 -2.41 -10.04
N ILE A 54 16.70 -1.34 -10.55
CA ILE A 54 15.72 -1.41 -11.63
C ILE A 54 16.04 -0.35 -12.65
N LYS A 55 16.17 -0.77 -13.91
CA LYS A 55 16.35 0.13 -15.03
C LYS A 55 15.10 0.99 -15.22
N ILE A 56 15.29 2.31 -15.34
CA ILE A 56 14.23 3.25 -15.66
C ILE A 56 14.50 3.83 -17.04
N GLU A 57 13.52 3.75 -17.92
CA GLU A 57 13.60 4.17 -19.31
C GLU A 57 12.54 5.22 -19.66
N ARG A 58 12.79 5.97 -20.73
CA ARG A 58 11.77 6.84 -21.32
C ARG A 58 10.69 6.00 -21.98
N LEU A 59 9.44 6.39 -21.79
CA LEU A 59 8.29 5.69 -22.37
C LEU A 59 8.37 5.60 -23.91
N ALA A 60 8.96 6.60 -24.57
CA ALA A 60 9.19 6.59 -26.01
C ALA A 60 10.02 5.38 -26.49
N ASN A 61 10.82 4.79 -25.62
CA ASN A 61 11.68 3.65 -25.96
C ASN A 61 10.99 2.29 -25.80
N ILE A 62 9.71 2.24 -25.47
CA ILE A 62 9.01 0.98 -25.10
C ILE A 62 9.07 -0.06 -26.23
N ASN A 63 8.96 0.37 -27.49
CA ASN A 63 9.01 -0.53 -28.65
C ASN A 63 10.43 -0.87 -29.12
N LEU A 64 11.45 -0.23 -28.58
CA LEU A 64 12.86 -0.56 -28.83
C LEU A 64 13.35 -1.71 -27.95
N ILE A 65 12.59 -2.06 -26.91
CA ILE A 65 12.94 -3.09 -25.92
C ILE A 65 11.92 -4.21 -26.01
N PRO A 66 12.31 -5.44 -26.42
CA PRO A 66 11.37 -6.56 -26.46
C PRO A 66 10.94 -6.91 -25.04
N LEU A 67 9.62 -6.95 -24.82
CA LEU A 67 9.00 -7.30 -23.55
C LEU A 67 8.12 -8.55 -23.68
N ASP A 68 8.23 -9.48 -22.74
CA ASP A 68 7.27 -10.58 -22.65
C ASP A 68 5.96 -10.09 -22.00
N VAL A 69 6.07 -9.24 -20.97
CA VAL A 69 4.93 -8.74 -20.21
C VAL A 69 5.09 -7.25 -19.97
N VAL A 70 4.04 -6.47 -20.20
CA VAL A 70 3.97 -5.06 -19.81
C VAL A 70 2.80 -4.81 -18.87
N PHE A 71 3.07 -4.18 -17.73
CA PHE A 71 2.07 -3.74 -16.75
C PHE A 71 1.78 -2.25 -16.90
N PHE A 72 0.53 -1.87 -16.68
CA PHE A 72 0.12 -0.48 -16.52
C PHE A 72 -1.09 -0.35 -15.57
N THR A 73 -1.28 0.82 -14.97
CA THR A 73 -2.38 1.10 -14.04
C THR A 73 -3.23 2.31 -14.47
N GLU A 74 -2.65 3.21 -15.25
CA GLU A 74 -3.30 4.47 -15.63
C GLU A 74 -3.90 4.37 -17.03
N LYS A 75 -5.16 4.79 -17.16
CA LYS A 75 -5.92 4.74 -18.42
C LYS A 75 -5.25 5.50 -19.58
N ASN A 76 -4.47 6.54 -19.25
CA ASN A 76 -3.80 7.38 -20.25
C ASN A 76 -2.69 6.63 -21.03
N PHE A 77 -2.26 5.48 -20.53
CA PHE A 77 -1.25 4.64 -21.19
C PHE A 77 -1.86 3.52 -22.04
N PHE A 78 -3.19 3.43 -22.09
CA PHE A 78 -3.88 2.33 -22.75
C PHE A 78 -3.48 2.19 -24.22
N GLU A 79 -3.58 3.28 -25.02
CA GLU A 79 -3.20 3.26 -26.44
C GLU A 79 -1.71 2.94 -26.65
N ILE A 80 -0.84 3.43 -25.78
CA ILE A 80 0.60 3.15 -25.86
C ILE A 80 0.85 1.65 -25.62
N VAL A 81 0.13 1.07 -24.66
CA VAL A 81 0.25 -0.37 -24.37
C VAL A 81 -0.31 -1.22 -25.50
N LEU A 82 -1.45 -0.85 -26.09
CA LEU A 82 -2.03 -1.56 -27.23
C LEU A 82 -1.05 -1.60 -28.42
N ASN A 83 -0.37 -0.48 -28.67
CA ASN A 83 0.60 -0.37 -29.77
C ASN A 83 2.01 -0.86 -29.40
N SER A 84 2.21 -1.38 -28.17
CA SER A 84 3.50 -1.94 -27.77
C SER A 84 3.72 -3.34 -28.34
N ASN A 85 5.00 -3.69 -28.55
CA ASN A 85 5.44 -5.01 -29.00
C ASN A 85 5.45 -6.07 -27.86
N ALA A 86 4.87 -5.77 -26.69
CA ALA A 86 4.83 -6.70 -25.57
C ALA A 86 3.90 -7.89 -25.89
N LYS A 87 4.34 -9.10 -25.56
CA LYS A 87 3.58 -10.33 -25.79
C LYS A 87 2.30 -10.38 -24.96
N PHE A 88 2.37 -10.01 -23.68
CA PHE A 88 1.21 -9.91 -22.78
C PHE A 88 1.09 -8.49 -22.24
N LYS A 89 -0.10 -7.92 -22.39
CA LYS A 89 -0.44 -6.57 -21.98
C LYS A 89 -1.37 -6.63 -20.77
N ILE A 90 -0.90 -6.18 -19.60
CA ILE A 90 -1.60 -6.39 -18.33
C ILE A 90 -2.04 -5.06 -17.73
N PHE A 91 -3.35 -4.88 -17.64
CA PHE A 91 -3.93 -3.83 -16.82
C PHE A 91 -3.97 -4.27 -15.36
N TYR A 92 -3.15 -3.64 -14.52
CA TYR A 92 -3.13 -3.91 -13.08
C TYR A 92 -4.14 -3.00 -12.40
N HIS A 93 -5.35 -3.51 -12.14
CA HIS A 93 -6.45 -2.75 -11.56
C HIS A 93 -6.22 -2.57 -10.05
N VAL A 94 -6.02 -1.31 -9.62
CA VAL A 94 -5.61 -0.97 -8.25
C VAL A 94 -6.64 -0.14 -7.49
N ARG A 95 -7.74 0.28 -8.12
CA ARG A 95 -8.74 1.14 -7.47
C ARG A 95 -10.15 0.97 -8.05
N GLU A 96 -11.12 0.76 -7.17
CA GLU A 96 -12.54 0.73 -7.53
C GLU A 96 -13.05 2.08 -8.05
N GLY A 97 -14.03 2.02 -8.96
CA GLY A 97 -14.77 3.19 -9.45
C GLY A 97 -14.03 4.02 -10.48
N ASP A 98 -12.89 3.55 -10.99
CA ASP A 98 -12.24 4.16 -12.15
C ASP A 98 -13.03 3.87 -13.44
N LYS A 99 -13.06 4.82 -14.36
CA LYS A 99 -13.72 4.65 -15.66
C LYS A 99 -12.79 3.88 -16.62
N VAL A 100 -12.67 2.56 -16.39
CA VAL A 100 -11.73 1.66 -17.08
C VAL A 100 -12.41 0.52 -17.86
N LYS A 101 -13.74 0.60 -18.06
CA LYS A 101 -14.52 -0.44 -18.75
C LYS A 101 -13.96 -0.75 -20.14
N HIS A 102 -13.56 0.26 -20.91
CA HIS A 102 -12.99 0.10 -22.25
C HIS A 102 -11.66 -0.66 -22.25
N ILE A 103 -10.85 -0.49 -21.21
CA ILE A 103 -9.58 -1.21 -21.01
C ILE A 103 -9.86 -2.67 -20.66
N ILE A 104 -10.65 -2.89 -19.61
CA ILE A 104 -10.92 -4.23 -19.06
C ILE A 104 -11.68 -5.13 -20.05
N LYS A 105 -12.45 -4.54 -20.97
CA LYS A 105 -13.20 -5.26 -22.01
C LYS A 105 -12.42 -5.46 -23.30
N ASN A 106 -11.23 -4.93 -23.42
CA ASN A 106 -10.41 -5.12 -24.60
C ASN A 106 -9.80 -6.53 -24.60
N ASN A 107 -9.91 -7.25 -25.73
CA ASN A 107 -9.49 -8.65 -25.84
C ASN A 107 -7.96 -8.84 -25.79
N GLU A 108 -7.17 -7.80 -26.06
CA GLU A 108 -5.71 -7.84 -25.95
C GLU A 108 -5.22 -7.56 -24.53
N ILE A 109 -6.10 -7.14 -23.62
CA ILE A 109 -5.74 -6.77 -22.26
C ILE A 109 -6.13 -7.85 -21.27
N ILE A 110 -5.16 -8.30 -20.52
CA ILE A 110 -5.38 -9.19 -19.38
C ILE A 110 -5.50 -8.35 -18.12
N THR A 111 -6.52 -8.59 -17.31
CA THR A 111 -6.73 -7.83 -16.08
C THR A 111 -6.18 -8.56 -14.86
N PHE A 112 -5.34 -7.88 -14.09
CA PHE A 112 -4.87 -8.31 -12.77
C PHE A 112 -5.52 -7.45 -11.68
N GLY A 113 -6.06 -8.08 -10.63
CA GLY A 113 -6.66 -7.38 -9.50
C GLY A 113 -5.74 -7.36 -8.28
N CYS A 114 -5.47 -6.19 -7.71
CA CYS A 114 -4.55 -6.03 -6.58
C CYS A 114 -5.10 -6.53 -5.23
N SER A 115 -6.38 -6.89 -5.15
CA SER A 115 -7.04 -7.43 -3.97
C SER A 115 -8.28 -8.23 -4.34
N SER A 116 -8.79 -9.06 -3.40
CA SER A 116 -10.02 -9.82 -3.60
C SER A 116 -11.22 -8.92 -3.90
N ASN A 117 -11.21 -7.70 -3.36
CA ASN A 117 -12.27 -6.73 -3.57
C ASN A 117 -12.27 -6.21 -5.02
N ILE A 118 -11.09 -5.93 -5.58
CA ILE A 118 -10.94 -5.54 -7.01
C ILE A 118 -11.36 -6.68 -7.93
N VAL A 119 -10.90 -7.91 -7.67
CA VAL A 119 -11.31 -9.09 -8.48
C VAL A 119 -12.83 -9.28 -8.47
N LYS A 120 -13.47 -9.14 -7.29
CA LYS A 120 -14.93 -9.20 -7.18
C LYS A 120 -15.63 -8.05 -7.88
N TYR A 121 -15.06 -6.85 -7.80
CA TYR A 121 -15.56 -5.66 -8.50
C TYR A 121 -15.52 -5.88 -10.02
N ASP A 122 -14.41 -6.38 -10.56
CA ASP A 122 -14.25 -6.64 -12.00
C ASP A 122 -15.22 -7.74 -12.47
N LYS A 123 -15.40 -8.78 -11.67
CA LYS A 123 -16.38 -9.83 -11.98
C LYS A 123 -17.80 -9.30 -11.99
N PHE A 124 -18.18 -8.51 -10.98
CA PHE A 124 -19.54 -7.99 -10.83
C PHE A 124 -19.90 -6.95 -11.91
N TRP A 125 -19.03 -5.94 -12.10
CA TRP A 125 -19.34 -4.82 -12.98
C TRP A 125 -18.99 -5.04 -14.44
N TYR A 126 -17.97 -5.86 -14.70
CA TYR A 126 -17.44 -6.05 -16.03
C TYR A 126 -17.56 -7.49 -16.54
N ASN A 127 -17.99 -8.43 -15.70
CA ASN A 127 -18.02 -9.87 -15.98
C ASN A 127 -16.65 -10.41 -16.46
N ILE A 128 -15.58 -9.96 -15.84
CA ILE A 128 -14.20 -10.39 -16.12
C ILE A 128 -13.63 -11.13 -14.93
N ASN A 129 -12.98 -12.27 -15.17
CA ASN A 129 -12.23 -13.01 -14.17
C ASN A 129 -10.80 -12.45 -14.13
N ALA A 130 -10.59 -11.37 -13.36
CA ALA A 130 -9.27 -10.80 -13.17
C ALA A 130 -8.35 -11.78 -12.44
N PHE A 131 -7.08 -11.88 -12.86
CA PHE A 131 -6.08 -12.68 -12.16
C PHE A 131 -5.82 -12.09 -10.76
N PRO A 132 -5.85 -12.91 -9.70
CA PRO A 132 -5.69 -12.44 -8.33
C PRO A 132 -4.21 -12.18 -8.00
N ALA A 133 -3.73 -10.99 -8.30
CA ALA A 133 -2.37 -10.52 -8.03
C ALA A 133 -2.32 -9.69 -6.74
N PHE A 134 -2.69 -10.30 -5.61
CA PHE A 134 -2.80 -9.64 -4.31
C PHE A 134 -1.44 -9.41 -3.66
N GLY A 135 -1.33 -8.31 -2.94
CA GLY A 135 -0.14 -8.04 -2.19
C GLY A 135 0.42 -6.68 -2.56
N GLY A 136 1.47 -6.24 -1.95
CA GLY A 136 2.48 -7.00 -1.28
C GLY A 136 3.06 -6.20 -0.12
N ILE A 137 3.96 -6.86 0.57
CA ILE A 137 4.73 -6.33 1.68
C ILE A 137 6.18 -6.78 1.57
N ASN A 138 7.12 -5.91 1.94
CA ASN A 138 8.53 -6.26 2.02
C ASN A 138 8.87 -6.68 3.45
N LEU A 139 8.90 -7.98 3.70
CA LEU A 139 9.16 -8.55 5.03
C LEU A 139 10.61 -8.39 5.50
N ASN A 140 11.53 -8.06 4.59
CA ASN A 140 12.92 -7.76 4.94
C ASN A 140 13.09 -6.36 5.54
N ILE A 141 12.24 -5.41 5.11
CA ILE A 141 12.16 -4.05 5.69
C ILE A 141 11.26 -4.09 6.93
N PHE A 142 10.03 -4.58 6.80
CA PHE A 142 9.04 -4.61 7.88
C PHE A 142 9.16 -5.90 8.69
N LYS A 143 10.27 -6.00 9.45
CA LYS A 143 10.53 -7.14 10.35
C LYS A 143 9.60 -7.07 11.55
N TYR A 144 9.14 -8.23 11.99
CA TYR A 144 8.33 -8.32 13.21
C TYR A 144 9.18 -7.97 14.43
N LYS A 145 8.67 -7.07 15.25
CA LYS A 145 9.17 -6.79 16.59
C LYS A 145 8.05 -7.03 17.59
N ASN A 146 8.31 -7.86 18.57
CA ASN A 146 7.37 -8.04 19.68
C ASN A 146 7.40 -6.79 20.55
N LEU A 147 6.55 -5.85 20.25
CA LEU A 147 6.40 -4.59 20.97
C LEU A 147 5.52 -4.83 22.19
N LYS A 148 6.02 -5.62 23.18
CA LYS A 148 5.29 -5.78 24.44
C LYS A 148 5.06 -4.38 25.03
N SER A 149 3.83 -3.96 24.95
CA SER A 149 3.36 -2.73 25.54
C SER A 149 3.06 -3.03 27.01
N GLU A 150 4.03 -2.92 27.87
CA GLU A 150 3.81 -2.88 29.33
C GLU A 150 3.05 -1.60 29.70
N ASN A 151 2.53 -1.49 30.91
CA ASN A 151 1.82 -0.31 31.39
C ASN A 151 2.66 0.96 31.17
N LYS A 152 2.54 1.53 29.99
CA LYS A 152 3.19 2.79 29.65
C LYS A 152 2.34 3.94 30.17
N ASN A 153 3.02 4.97 30.68
CA ASN A 153 2.38 6.22 31.07
C ASN A 153 1.69 6.94 29.90
N GLU A 154 2.01 6.58 28.65
CA GLU A 154 1.47 7.18 27.44
C GLU A 154 1.34 6.15 26.31
N VAL A 155 0.21 6.16 25.61
CA VAL A 155 -0.05 5.29 24.44
C VAL A 155 0.19 6.06 23.14
N ILE A 156 1.10 5.56 22.31
CA ILE A 156 1.48 6.18 21.04
C ILE A 156 0.60 5.66 19.91
N ILE A 157 -0.17 6.55 19.32
CA ILE A 157 -1.05 6.29 18.17
C ILE A 157 -0.33 6.78 16.90
N LEU A 158 -0.14 5.91 15.92
CA LEU A 158 0.48 6.24 14.65
C LEU A 158 -0.57 6.27 13.53
N ALA A 159 -0.48 7.26 12.65
CA ALA A 159 -1.33 7.33 11.47
C ALA A 159 -0.61 8.00 10.29
N TYR A 160 -1.06 7.68 9.06
CA TYR A 160 -0.58 8.34 7.86
C TYR A 160 -1.07 9.79 7.81
N GLY A 161 -0.13 10.73 7.75
CA GLY A 161 -0.36 12.17 7.91
C GLY A 161 -0.87 12.90 6.66
N ARG A 162 -1.23 12.21 5.57
CA ARG A 162 -1.65 12.80 4.28
C ARG A 162 -2.98 13.57 4.38
N ILE A 163 -2.97 14.70 5.10
CA ILE A 163 -4.16 15.50 5.45
C ILE A 163 -4.81 16.13 4.22
N ALA A 164 -4.00 16.55 3.24
CA ALA A 164 -4.48 17.16 2.00
C ALA A 164 -5.38 16.22 1.17
N GLU A 165 -5.26 14.90 1.36
CA GLU A 165 -6.09 13.92 0.69
C GLU A 165 -7.26 13.46 1.56
N LYS A 166 -8.43 14.04 1.35
CA LYS A 166 -9.67 13.69 2.09
C LYS A 166 -9.97 12.18 2.15
N ARG A 167 -9.53 11.40 1.13
CA ARG A 167 -9.73 9.95 1.08
C ARG A 167 -8.96 9.20 2.17
N LYS A 168 -7.85 9.72 2.66
CA LYS A 168 -7.04 9.11 3.73
C LYS A 168 -7.70 9.17 5.10
N GLY A 169 -8.61 10.12 5.31
CA GLY A 169 -9.45 10.17 6.51
C GLY A 169 -8.73 10.59 7.80
N THR A 170 -7.51 11.09 7.71
CA THR A 170 -6.67 11.53 8.84
C THR A 170 -7.41 12.47 9.80
N LYS A 171 -8.31 13.31 9.28
CA LYS A 171 -9.16 14.20 10.11
C LYS A 171 -10.03 13.46 11.14
N TYR A 172 -10.50 12.24 10.85
CA TYR A 172 -11.31 11.46 11.80
C TYR A 172 -10.45 10.89 12.92
N ILE A 173 -9.20 10.56 12.60
CA ILE A 173 -8.21 10.05 13.56
C ILE A 173 -7.82 11.17 14.51
N ILE A 174 -7.44 12.34 13.99
CA ILE A 174 -7.12 13.53 14.78
C ILE A 174 -8.25 13.87 15.76
N LYS A 175 -9.51 13.94 15.26
CA LYS A 175 -10.69 14.22 16.13
C LYS A 175 -10.92 13.12 17.17
N ALA A 176 -10.57 11.87 16.90
CA ALA A 176 -10.70 10.79 17.88
C ALA A 176 -9.63 10.93 18.97
N CYS A 177 -8.39 11.24 18.62
CA CYS A 177 -7.30 11.52 19.56
C CYS A 177 -7.59 12.76 20.41
N GLU A 178 -8.10 13.85 19.82
CA GLU A 178 -8.52 15.04 20.55
C GLU A 178 -9.58 14.72 21.61
N LYS A 179 -10.57 13.87 21.27
CA LYS A 179 -11.60 13.42 22.24
C LYS A 179 -11.02 12.56 23.37
N LEU A 180 -10.01 11.74 23.08
CA LEU A 180 -9.31 10.97 24.12
C LEU A 180 -8.57 11.92 25.04
N HIS A 181 -7.79 12.84 24.48
CA HIS A 181 -7.04 13.82 25.25
C HIS A 181 -7.94 14.68 26.18
N LYS A 182 -9.08 15.19 25.65
CA LYS A 182 -10.06 15.93 26.46
C LYS A 182 -10.68 15.12 27.61
N LYS A 183 -10.54 13.81 27.59
CA LYS A 183 -10.94 12.90 28.67
C LYS A 183 -9.76 12.42 29.51
N ASN A 184 -8.63 13.11 29.45
CA ASN A 184 -7.40 12.85 30.18
C ASN A 184 -6.80 11.45 29.92
N TYR A 185 -7.03 10.83 28.74
CA TYR A 185 -6.29 9.64 28.35
C TYR A 185 -4.87 10.04 27.97
N PRO A 186 -3.84 9.37 28.51
CA PRO A 186 -2.45 9.67 28.21
C PRO A 186 -2.09 9.14 26.80
N ILE A 187 -2.26 9.95 25.79
CA ILE A 187 -1.99 9.58 24.40
C ILE A 187 -1.12 10.61 23.70
N LYS A 188 -0.28 10.13 22.78
CA LYS A 188 0.44 10.95 21.80
C LYS A 188 0.09 10.48 20.38
N LEU A 189 -0.14 11.40 19.46
CA LEU A 189 -0.37 11.10 18.04
C LEU A 189 0.90 11.34 17.25
N ILE A 190 1.40 10.32 16.55
CA ILE A 190 2.45 10.48 15.53
C ILE A 190 1.81 10.43 14.16
N LEU A 191 2.07 11.46 13.36
CA LEU A 191 1.69 11.52 11.94
C LEU A 191 2.95 11.42 11.09
N PHE A 192 3.00 10.50 10.14
CA PHE A 192 4.09 10.41 9.18
C PHE A 192 3.60 10.66 7.75
N ASP A 193 4.38 11.39 6.95
CA ASP A 193 4.08 11.63 5.53
C ASP A 193 5.37 11.86 4.73
N THR A 194 5.28 11.64 3.42
CA THR A 194 6.24 12.10 2.43
C THR A 194 5.48 12.95 1.43
N PRO A 195 5.37 14.27 1.66
CA PRO A 195 4.70 15.18 0.75
C PRO A 195 5.37 15.17 -0.62
N VAL A 196 4.58 15.10 -1.68
CA VAL A 196 5.08 15.04 -3.06
C VAL A 196 4.76 16.30 -3.87
N ASN A 197 4.12 17.28 -3.24
CA ASN A 197 3.84 18.60 -3.80
C ASN A 197 3.58 19.62 -2.70
N ASP A 198 3.61 20.91 -3.07
CA ASP A 198 3.45 22.05 -2.15
C ASP A 198 2.14 22.03 -1.36
N LYS A 199 1.03 21.60 -1.97
CA LYS A 199 -0.25 21.50 -1.29
C LYS A 199 -0.19 20.54 -0.10
N MET A 200 0.48 19.40 -0.27
CA MET A 200 0.66 18.42 0.79
C MET A 200 1.62 18.94 1.86
N SER A 201 2.73 19.55 1.45
CA SER A 201 3.71 20.15 2.36
C SER A 201 3.07 21.26 3.21
N LYS A 202 2.36 22.19 2.60
CA LYS A 202 1.64 23.27 3.31
C LYS A 202 0.59 22.70 4.28
N ALA A 203 -0.16 21.66 3.88
CA ALA A 203 -1.21 21.10 4.72
C ALA A 203 -0.66 20.45 6.00
N ILE A 204 0.45 19.73 5.92
CA ILE A 204 1.05 19.07 7.09
C ILE A 204 1.86 20.03 7.96
N ASN A 205 2.63 20.95 7.36
CA ASN A 205 3.45 21.91 8.10
C ASN A 205 2.62 22.93 8.88
N ASN A 206 1.43 23.28 8.37
CA ASN A 206 0.52 24.21 9.04
C ASN A 206 -0.40 23.53 10.07
N LEU A 207 -0.26 22.22 10.26
CA LEU A 207 -1.08 21.50 11.23
C LEU A 207 -0.68 21.87 12.67
N LYS A 208 -1.65 22.40 13.43
CA LYS A 208 -1.52 22.66 14.86
C LYS A 208 -2.57 21.86 15.60
N LEU A 209 -2.17 21.06 16.57
CA LEU A 209 -3.06 20.23 17.39
C LEU A 209 -2.93 20.65 18.86
N GLY A 210 -4.04 20.73 19.58
CA GLY A 210 -4.09 21.13 20.99
C GLY A 210 -3.80 19.97 21.96
N PHE A 211 -3.06 18.94 21.53
CA PHE A 211 -2.70 17.79 22.36
C PHE A 211 -1.32 17.21 21.93
N PRO A 212 -0.68 16.33 22.71
CA PRO A 212 0.64 15.78 22.41
C PRO A 212 0.68 15.11 21.05
N HIS A 213 1.58 15.58 20.19
CA HIS A 213 1.76 15.03 18.84
C HIS A 213 3.18 15.20 18.30
N GLU A 214 3.50 14.42 17.29
CA GLU A 214 4.77 14.47 16.56
C GLU A 214 4.46 14.31 15.05
N ILE A 215 5.22 15.01 14.22
CA ILE A 215 5.12 14.89 12.76
C ILE A 215 6.47 14.42 12.24
N ILE A 216 6.47 13.28 11.52
CA ILE A 216 7.65 12.69 10.90
C ILE A 216 7.50 12.83 9.39
N LEU A 217 8.37 13.61 8.76
CA LEU A 217 8.35 13.86 7.32
C LEU A 217 9.55 13.24 6.62
N ASN A 218 9.32 12.78 5.39
CA ASN A 218 10.35 12.31 4.47
C ASN A 218 11.28 11.24 5.07
N TYR A 219 10.71 10.37 5.91
CA TYR A 219 11.48 9.28 6.49
C TYR A 219 11.94 8.30 5.42
N ASP A 220 13.12 7.73 5.62
CA ASP A 220 13.73 6.80 4.67
C ASP A 220 12.83 5.55 4.49
N VAL A 221 12.49 5.24 3.24
CA VAL A 221 11.61 4.11 2.91
C VAL A 221 12.16 2.76 3.38
N ASP A 222 13.49 2.61 3.44
CA ASP A 222 14.15 1.38 3.87
C ASP A 222 14.19 1.24 5.38
N LYS A 223 13.93 2.33 6.11
CA LYS A 223 13.89 2.39 7.58
C LYS A 223 12.49 2.64 8.13
N MET A 224 11.46 2.58 7.29
CA MET A 224 10.07 2.85 7.70
C MET A 224 9.58 1.97 8.86
N ASN A 225 10.12 0.77 9.03
CA ASN A 225 9.86 -0.08 10.19
C ASN A 225 10.16 0.64 11.52
N GLU A 226 11.17 1.52 11.58
CA GLU A 226 11.51 2.28 12.79
C GLU A 226 10.39 3.25 13.19
N VAL A 227 9.67 3.80 12.22
CA VAL A 227 8.48 4.64 12.47
C VAL A 227 7.35 3.80 13.06
N TYR A 228 7.10 2.61 12.52
CA TYR A 228 6.09 1.70 13.07
C TYR A 228 6.47 1.21 14.48
N TYR A 229 7.75 0.97 14.77
CA TYR A 229 8.20 0.52 16.09
C TYR A 229 8.02 1.56 17.21
N LYS A 230 7.78 2.82 16.87
CA LYS A 230 7.43 3.84 17.87
C LYS A 230 5.98 3.70 18.36
N ALA A 231 5.13 2.98 17.64
CA ALA A 231 3.68 2.97 17.85
C ALA A 231 3.20 1.83 18.75
N ASP A 232 2.22 2.12 19.58
CA ASP A 232 1.43 1.12 20.30
C ASP A 232 0.18 0.72 19.52
N ILE A 233 -0.34 1.61 18.67
CA ILE A 233 -1.54 1.37 17.84
C ILE A 233 -1.37 2.11 16.50
N PHE A 234 -1.61 1.44 15.39
CA PHE A 234 -1.71 2.06 14.07
C PHE A 234 -3.16 2.24 13.65
N VAL A 235 -3.51 3.42 13.11
CA VAL A 235 -4.87 3.72 12.66
C VAL A 235 -4.90 4.14 11.20
N SER A 236 -5.78 3.51 10.41
CA SER A 236 -6.06 3.87 9.01
C SER A 236 -7.56 4.10 8.79
N ALA A 237 -7.91 5.28 8.25
CA ALA A 237 -9.29 5.65 7.93
C ALA A 237 -9.52 5.85 6.42
N GLU A 238 -8.88 5.04 5.59
CA GLU A 238 -8.92 5.18 4.13
C GLU A 238 -10.29 4.89 3.52
N LYS A 239 -10.54 5.51 2.35
CA LYS A 239 -11.68 5.27 1.47
C LYS A 239 -11.16 5.08 0.03
N ARG A 240 -11.69 4.10 -0.69
CA ARG A 240 -11.32 3.77 -2.08
C ARG A 240 -9.85 3.36 -2.24
N ALA A 241 -9.29 2.65 -1.29
CA ALA A 241 -8.02 1.97 -1.45
C ALA A 241 -8.26 0.58 -2.04
N GLY A 242 -7.48 0.18 -3.03
CA GLY A 242 -7.48 -1.20 -3.51
C GLY A 242 -6.69 -2.12 -2.58
N TRP A 243 -5.53 -1.63 -2.12
CA TRP A 243 -4.66 -2.31 -1.16
C TRP A 243 -4.05 -1.27 -0.19
N ALA A 244 -4.17 -1.50 1.11
CA ALA A 244 -3.74 -0.57 2.14
C ALA A 244 -2.29 -0.87 2.59
N ASN A 245 -1.28 -0.39 1.85
CA ASN A 245 0.13 -0.64 2.14
C ASN A 245 0.51 -0.34 3.59
N THR A 246 0.12 0.82 4.12
CA THR A 246 0.48 1.23 5.50
C THR A 246 -0.13 0.33 6.57
N VAL A 247 -1.28 -0.31 6.30
CA VAL A 247 -1.87 -1.32 7.18
C VAL A 247 -1.05 -2.60 7.13
N ALA A 248 -0.67 -3.08 5.92
CA ALA A 248 0.18 -4.26 5.77
C ALA A 248 1.55 -4.06 6.43
N GLU A 249 2.14 -2.87 6.29
CA GLU A 249 3.42 -2.48 6.90
C GLU A 249 3.34 -2.50 8.44
N ALA A 250 2.26 -1.94 9.03
CA ALA A 250 2.03 -1.97 10.47
C ALA A 250 1.85 -3.41 11.00
N MET A 251 1.04 -4.22 10.32
CA MET A 251 0.82 -5.64 10.65
C MET A 251 2.12 -6.44 10.60
N ALA A 252 2.93 -6.24 9.57
CA ALA A 252 4.22 -6.91 9.41
C ALA A 252 5.21 -6.51 10.52
N SER A 253 5.18 -5.25 10.94
CA SER A 253 6.04 -4.69 11.98
C SER A 253 5.63 -5.09 13.41
N GLY A 254 4.48 -5.74 13.60
CA GLY A 254 4.00 -6.15 14.93
C GLY A 254 3.22 -5.06 15.67
N VAL A 255 2.61 -4.12 14.93
CA VAL A 255 1.77 -3.06 15.49
C VAL A 255 0.29 -3.43 15.35
N PRO A 256 -0.51 -3.41 16.42
CA PRO A 256 -1.96 -3.66 16.31
C PRO A 256 -2.63 -2.58 15.48
N VAL A 257 -3.54 -2.99 14.59
CA VAL A 257 -4.15 -2.10 13.60
C VAL A 257 -5.64 -1.87 13.86
N ILE A 258 -6.07 -0.61 13.71
CA ILE A 258 -7.46 -0.19 13.58
C ILE A 258 -7.63 0.34 12.16
N ALA A 259 -8.53 -0.25 11.36
CA ALA A 259 -8.67 0.13 9.97
C ALA A 259 -10.12 0.16 9.49
N THR A 260 -10.39 0.92 8.44
CA THR A 260 -11.66 0.83 7.70
C THR A 260 -11.59 -0.34 6.71
N LYS A 261 -12.74 -0.82 6.19
CA LYS A 261 -12.81 -1.94 5.23
C LYS A 261 -12.10 -1.68 3.90
N SER A 262 -11.73 -0.44 3.59
CA SER A 262 -11.20 -0.04 2.29
C SER A 262 -9.75 -0.48 2.12
N GLY A 263 -9.48 -1.37 1.18
CA GLY A 263 -8.15 -1.92 0.89
C GLY A 263 -7.60 -2.88 1.94
N THR A 264 -8.43 -3.28 2.90
CA THR A 264 -8.01 -4.09 4.06
C THR A 264 -8.71 -5.45 4.14
N LYS A 265 -9.57 -5.77 3.16
CA LYS A 265 -10.39 -6.99 3.20
C LYS A 265 -9.57 -8.28 3.24
N ASP A 266 -8.44 -8.28 2.56
CA ASP A 266 -7.52 -9.42 2.55
C ASP A 266 -6.51 -9.37 3.71
N LEU A 267 -6.36 -8.20 4.36
CA LEU A 267 -5.39 -7.95 5.41
C LEU A 267 -5.98 -8.14 6.81
N VAL A 268 -7.12 -7.48 7.09
CA VAL A 268 -7.65 -7.38 8.45
C VAL A 268 -8.88 -8.26 8.63
N ILE A 269 -8.70 -9.31 9.44
CA ILE A 269 -9.78 -10.15 9.98
C ILE A 269 -10.19 -9.53 11.30
N ASN A 270 -11.43 -9.02 11.36
CA ASN A 270 -11.91 -8.29 12.53
C ASN A 270 -11.82 -9.11 13.82
N ASN A 271 -11.31 -8.50 14.89
CA ASN A 271 -11.04 -9.11 16.19
C ASN A 271 -10.01 -10.27 16.19
N PHE A 272 -9.35 -10.55 15.07
CA PHE A 272 -8.33 -11.60 14.98
C PHE A 272 -6.96 -11.06 14.57
N THR A 273 -6.89 -10.27 13.48
CA THR A 273 -5.63 -9.64 13.05
C THR A 273 -5.63 -8.11 13.21
N GLY A 274 -6.77 -7.52 13.62
CA GLY A 274 -6.96 -6.11 13.85
C GLY A 274 -8.41 -5.76 14.10
N LEU A 275 -8.72 -4.48 14.21
CA LEU A 275 -10.09 -3.99 14.39
C LEU A 275 -10.60 -3.29 13.14
N ILE A 276 -11.76 -3.71 12.63
CA ILE A 276 -12.45 -3.04 11.52
C ILE A 276 -13.47 -2.04 12.08
N VAL A 277 -13.37 -0.79 11.64
CA VAL A 277 -14.21 0.30 12.10
C VAL A 277 -14.96 0.99 10.95
N LYS A 278 -16.08 1.65 11.28
CA LYS A 278 -16.72 2.62 10.38
C LYS A 278 -15.84 3.86 10.25
N ARG A 279 -15.84 4.48 9.05
CA ARG A 279 -15.04 5.68 8.74
C ARG A 279 -15.64 6.93 9.39
N ASN A 280 -15.62 7.01 10.70
CA ASN A 280 -16.05 8.18 11.47
C ASN A 280 -15.29 8.27 12.80
N THR A 281 -15.30 9.45 13.39
CA THR A 281 -14.61 9.75 14.65
C THR A 281 -15.07 8.86 15.81
N ARG A 282 -16.39 8.57 15.95
CA ARG A 282 -16.92 7.79 17.06
C ARG A 282 -16.44 6.35 17.05
N SER A 283 -16.46 5.69 15.88
CA SER A 283 -16.01 4.31 15.75
C SER A 283 -14.50 4.16 15.97
N ILE A 284 -13.70 5.12 15.47
CA ILE A 284 -12.26 5.15 15.72
C ILE A 284 -11.95 5.39 17.19
N TYR A 285 -12.63 6.36 17.83
CA TYR A 285 -12.50 6.64 19.25
C TYR A 285 -12.77 5.39 20.11
N ASN A 286 -13.87 4.67 19.84
CA ASN A 286 -14.25 3.48 20.60
C ASN A 286 -13.21 2.36 20.45
N ALA A 287 -12.70 2.13 19.24
CA ALA A 287 -11.67 1.12 18.99
C ALA A 287 -10.31 1.50 19.62
N LEU A 288 -9.92 2.78 19.58
CA LEU A 288 -8.77 3.27 20.30
C LEU A 288 -8.90 3.04 21.79
N LYS A 289 -10.05 3.44 22.39
CA LYS A 289 -10.34 3.21 23.79
C LYS A 289 -10.26 1.72 24.15
N GLU A 290 -10.80 0.85 23.32
CA GLU A 290 -10.73 -0.60 23.50
C GLU A 290 -9.28 -1.09 23.60
N LEU A 291 -8.42 -0.73 22.61
CA LEU A 291 -7.03 -1.16 22.62
C LEU A 291 -6.16 -0.47 23.68
N ILE A 292 -6.51 0.73 24.12
CA ILE A 292 -5.80 1.41 25.24
C ILE A 292 -5.96 0.61 26.52
N PHE A 293 -7.17 0.10 26.82
CA PHE A 293 -7.44 -0.62 28.07
C PHE A 293 -7.28 -2.14 27.98
N ASN A 294 -7.41 -2.73 26.79
CA ASN A 294 -7.27 -4.16 26.61
C ASN A 294 -5.86 -4.52 26.17
N TYR A 295 -4.98 -4.66 27.16
CA TYR A 295 -3.57 -5.02 26.97
C TYR A 295 -3.40 -6.38 26.27
N GLU A 296 -4.16 -7.39 26.67
CA GLU A 296 -4.09 -8.71 26.08
C GLU A 296 -4.41 -8.67 24.59
N LYS A 297 -5.51 -7.99 24.23
CA LYS A 297 -5.90 -7.83 22.82
C LYS A 297 -4.85 -7.04 22.02
N ARG A 298 -4.25 -6.01 22.63
CA ARG A 298 -3.18 -5.22 22.02
C ARG A 298 -1.93 -6.04 21.73
N ASN A 299 -1.67 -7.10 22.49
CA ASN A 299 -0.54 -8.01 22.28
C ASN A 299 -0.86 -9.19 21.36
N THR A 300 -2.08 -9.72 21.37
CA THR A 300 -2.45 -10.91 20.58
C THR A 300 -2.76 -10.58 19.10
N LEU A 301 -3.41 -9.46 18.84
CA LEU A 301 -3.75 -9.04 17.46
C LEU A 301 -2.52 -8.95 16.54
N PRO A 302 -1.40 -8.31 16.91
CA PRO A 302 -0.25 -8.20 16.02
C PRO A 302 0.48 -9.52 15.77
N GLN A 303 0.44 -10.48 16.68
CA GLN A 303 0.99 -11.83 16.45
C GLN A 303 0.23 -12.56 15.35
N ASN A 304 -1.11 -12.54 15.43
CA ASN A 304 -1.97 -13.11 14.39
C ASN A 304 -1.83 -12.33 13.07
N ALA A 305 -1.73 -11.00 13.14
CA ALA A 305 -1.56 -10.13 11.99
C ALA A 305 -0.28 -10.44 11.22
N ARG A 306 0.86 -10.63 11.95
CA ARG A 306 2.14 -10.98 11.33
C ARG A 306 2.05 -12.30 10.57
N LYS A 307 1.56 -13.36 11.19
CA LYS A 307 1.38 -14.67 10.54
C LYS A 307 0.50 -14.57 9.30
N HIS A 308 -0.57 -13.78 9.39
CA HIS A 308 -1.50 -13.62 8.28
C HIS A 308 -0.90 -12.82 7.10
N VAL A 309 -0.13 -11.76 7.36
CA VAL A 309 0.39 -10.89 6.31
C VAL A 309 1.57 -11.48 5.54
N GLU A 310 2.24 -12.50 6.07
CA GLU A 310 3.40 -13.17 5.45
C GLU A 310 3.08 -13.78 4.08
N GLN A 311 1.84 -14.23 3.86
CA GLN A 311 1.41 -14.74 2.56
C GLN A 311 1.46 -13.70 1.44
N PHE A 312 1.46 -12.42 1.79
CA PHE A 312 1.47 -11.30 0.85
C PHE A 312 2.87 -10.73 0.61
N ASP A 313 3.94 -11.47 0.91
CA ASP A 313 5.31 -11.10 0.54
C ASP A 313 5.44 -10.90 -0.98
N TRP A 314 6.24 -9.92 -1.39
CA TRP A 314 6.47 -9.62 -2.81
C TRP A 314 7.05 -10.81 -3.58
N ASN A 315 7.88 -11.65 -2.94
CA ASN A 315 8.44 -12.83 -3.59
C ASN A 315 7.35 -13.88 -3.91
N ASN A 316 6.33 -14.00 -3.05
CA ASN A 316 5.18 -14.89 -3.30
C ASN A 316 4.36 -14.41 -4.49
N LEU A 317 4.13 -13.08 -4.59
CA LEU A 317 3.45 -12.51 -5.74
C LEU A 317 4.27 -12.66 -7.03
N ALA A 318 5.58 -12.42 -6.97
CA ALA A 318 6.48 -12.57 -8.12
C ALA A 318 6.47 -14.01 -8.64
N LYS A 319 6.57 -15.02 -7.77
CA LYS A 319 6.44 -16.45 -8.15
C LYS A 319 5.10 -16.72 -8.83
N LYS A 320 4.00 -16.26 -8.24
CA LYS A 320 2.65 -16.42 -8.79
C LYS A 320 2.48 -15.80 -10.18
N ILE A 321 3.12 -14.67 -10.45
CA ILE A 321 3.11 -14.03 -11.77
C ILE A 321 3.96 -14.81 -12.78
N ILE A 322 5.12 -15.34 -12.36
CA ILE A 322 5.95 -16.21 -13.19
C ILE A 322 5.20 -17.50 -13.55
N ASP A 323 4.55 -18.13 -12.57
CA ASP A 323 3.75 -19.34 -12.80
C ASP A 323 2.58 -19.05 -13.76
N TRP A 324 1.89 -17.91 -13.57
CA TRP A 324 0.88 -17.47 -14.51
C TRP A 324 1.44 -17.36 -15.93
N TYR A 325 2.57 -16.69 -16.12
CA TYR A 325 3.19 -16.52 -17.44
C TYR A 325 3.56 -17.88 -18.08
N ASN A 326 4.13 -18.80 -17.31
CA ASN A 326 4.54 -20.12 -17.81
C ASN A 326 3.32 -20.96 -18.25
N ASN A 327 2.16 -20.78 -17.60
CA ASN A 327 0.91 -21.46 -17.98
C ASN A 327 0.21 -20.83 -19.20
N GLN A 328 0.73 -19.73 -19.78
CA GLN A 328 0.23 -19.13 -21.02
C GLN A 328 1.02 -19.61 -22.26
N LYS A 329 2.11 -20.37 -22.07
CA LYS A 329 2.90 -20.98 -23.14
C LYS A 329 2.27 -22.30 -23.59
#